data_399b8b1c6625be0a44871ff858c5f516
#
_entry.id   399b8b1c6625be0a44871ff858c5f516
#
_cell.length_a   1.000
_cell.length_b   1.000
_cell.length_c   1.000
_cell.angle_alpha   90.00
_cell.angle_beta   90.00
_cell.angle_gamma   90.00
#
_symmetry.space_group_name_H-M   'P 1'
#
loop_
_entity.id
_entity.type
_entity.pdbx_description
1 polymer ?
#
loop_
_entity_poly.entity_id
_entity_poly.type
_entity_poly.pdbx_seq_one_letter_code
_entity_poly.pdbx_strand_id
1 'polypeptide(L)'
;FLIVQYYKAKNTENRKPVLIFVLAFCFGLIIQFYVGTIAPAISDTLFNSPEYYMPIVLVAIVPVAYAYAILKYHLLDVSIVIRNSIIYGAAMATVAGIYFVVIYLLGQGIGSFVGAENQGFVAAIFFLIFAFIFQSTKDRFQDFLTRKFYPEQFAYQKVLIQFSNDVSTVVGTEKILDLTTVTFIDAMKINKFGILLKDFKNDVLFLARGIGFSNPNCVIEKSNLISVFQEKSLLSNFPVIEQQDFESVYPGKGERLIEEGVYSIIPMIVKSKVVGALLFGLKYSGSKFGGKDLELLNAAANQIAVSLENARLYQSESEKIKIERDLDLARKIQQGLLPKSIPNLNGLDICGEMIPAMQVGGDYYDLIPLSDTKLFVAVGDVSGKGLSASLYMTKLQTMIQISTKNSTSPREILIEINKRLYESIERNWFITMTLALFDTETR
;
A
#
# COMPACT_ATOMS: atom_id res chain seq x y z
N PHE A 1 38.36 14.28 -16.54
CA PHE A 1 36.90 14.48 -16.44
C PHE A 1 36.58 15.90 -15.90
N LEU A 2 37.05 16.31 -14.70
CA LEU A 2 36.80 17.62 -14.09
C LEU A 2 37.27 18.80 -14.98
N ILE A 3 38.43 18.71 -15.62
CA ILE A 3 38.95 19.73 -16.53
C ILE A 3 38.06 19.86 -17.76
N VAL A 4 37.59 18.76 -18.34
CA VAL A 4 36.62 18.77 -19.45
C VAL A 4 35.31 19.40 -19.07
N GLN A 5 34.80 19.12 -17.86
CA GLN A 5 33.60 19.73 -17.31
C GLN A 5 33.76 21.25 -17.11
N TYR A 6 34.93 21.70 -16.64
CA TYR A 6 35.26 23.13 -16.51
C TYR A 6 35.15 23.88 -17.83
N TYR A 7 35.67 23.30 -18.92
CA TYR A 7 35.60 23.90 -20.24
C TYR A 7 34.22 23.84 -20.89
N LYS A 8 33.44 22.80 -20.57
CA LYS A 8 32.05 22.65 -21.06
C LYS A 8 31.02 23.53 -20.32
N ALA A 9 31.32 24.03 -19.14
CA ALA A 9 30.40 24.87 -18.39
C ALA A 9 30.25 26.24 -19.07
N LYS A 10 29.08 26.50 -19.64
CA LYS A 10 28.77 27.74 -20.38
C LYS A 10 28.61 28.97 -19.50
N ASN A 11 28.36 28.83 -18.23
CA ASN A 11 28.06 29.93 -17.32
C ASN A 11 29.14 30.10 -16.23
N THR A 12 29.53 31.34 -15.92
CA THR A 12 30.60 31.66 -14.97
C THR A 12 30.29 31.17 -13.56
N GLU A 13 29.04 31.10 -13.17
CA GLU A 13 28.61 30.55 -11.87
C GLU A 13 28.84 29.04 -11.77
N ASN A 14 28.63 28.30 -12.84
CA ASN A 14 28.84 26.86 -12.87
C ASN A 14 30.33 26.46 -12.96
N ARG A 15 31.23 27.39 -13.30
CA ARG A 15 32.68 27.17 -13.37
C ARG A 15 33.36 27.23 -12.00
N LYS A 16 32.86 28.09 -11.10
CA LYS A 16 33.46 28.30 -9.77
C LYS A 16 33.55 27.02 -8.93
N PRO A 17 32.48 26.21 -8.77
CA PRO A 17 32.57 24.98 -8.01
C PRO A 17 33.54 23.96 -8.62
N VAL A 18 33.51 23.81 -9.95
CA VAL A 18 34.43 22.90 -10.66
C VAL A 18 35.88 23.32 -10.45
N LEU A 19 36.15 24.63 -10.46
CA LEU A 19 37.50 25.16 -10.17
C LEU A 19 37.97 24.80 -8.75
N ILE A 20 37.12 24.93 -7.74
CA ILE A 20 37.45 24.57 -6.36
C ILE A 20 37.80 23.07 -6.25
N PHE A 21 37.01 22.22 -6.92
CA PHE A 21 37.28 20.77 -6.95
C PHE A 21 38.63 20.47 -7.61
N VAL A 22 38.93 21.10 -8.76
CA VAL A 22 40.19 20.92 -9.47
C VAL A 22 41.38 21.37 -8.62
N LEU A 23 41.29 22.57 -8.01
CA LEU A 23 42.34 23.09 -7.15
C LEU A 23 42.58 22.23 -5.91
N ALA A 24 41.54 21.79 -5.24
CA ALA A 24 41.67 20.90 -4.09
C ALA A 24 42.28 19.54 -4.47
N PHE A 25 41.88 18.97 -5.62
CA PHE A 25 42.48 17.74 -6.14
C PHE A 25 43.97 17.89 -6.50
N CYS A 26 44.31 18.97 -7.20
CA CYS A 26 45.71 19.27 -7.52
C CYS A 26 46.56 19.47 -6.26
N PHE A 27 46.02 20.16 -5.25
CA PHE A 27 46.69 20.32 -3.98
C PHE A 27 46.95 18.99 -3.25
N GLY A 28 45.93 18.08 -3.24
CA GLY A 28 46.09 16.72 -2.71
C GLY A 28 47.19 15.91 -3.44
N LEU A 29 47.27 16.01 -4.79
CA LEU A 29 48.31 15.36 -5.58
C LEU A 29 49.70 15.90 -5.25
N ILE A 30 49.85 17.22 -5.08
CA ILE A 30 51.11 17.85 -4.71
C ILE A 30 51.58 17.33 -3.34
N ILE A 31 50.67 17.24 -2.38
CA ILE A 31 51.01 16.70 -1.05
C ILE A 31 51.42 15.23 -1.16
N GLN A 32 50.67 14.42 -1.94
CA GLN A 32 50.98 13.01 -2.12
C GLN A 32 52.37 12.82 -2.77
N PHE A 33 52.69 13.64 -3.77
CA PHE A 33 53.98 13.63 -4.42
C PHE A 33 55.11 14.01 -3.43
N TYR A 34 54.90 15.07 -2.61
CA TYR A 34 55.85 15.47 -1.59
C TYR A 34 56.10 14.34 -0.58
N VAL A 35 55.10 13.76 0.00
CA VAL A 35 55.17 12.66 1.00
C VAL A 35 55.82 11.41 0.39
N GLY A 36 55.50 11.09 -0.88
CA GLY A 36 56.02 9.89 -1.54
C GLY A 36 57.44 9.99 -2.11
N THR A 37 57.91 11.21 -2.39
CA THR A 37 59.19 11.40 -3.11
C THR A 37 60.18 12.28 -2.37
N ILE A 38 59.72 13.40 -1.81
CA ILE A 38 60.63 14.41 -1.21
C ILE A 38 60.89 14.13 0.27
N ALA A 39 59.85 13.81 1.03
CA ALA A 39 59.99 13.55 2.47
C ALA A 39 60.92 12.37 2.79
N PRO A 40 60.90 11.22 2.05
CA PRO A 40 61.87 10.15 2.24
C PRO A 40 63.32 10.53 1.96
N ALA A 41 63.53 11.53 1.07
CA ALA A 41 64.88 12.03 0.77
C ALA A 41 65.47 12.96 1.87
N ILE A 42 64.59 13.51 2.71
CA ILE A 42 64.96 14.43 3.80
C ILE A 42 65.10 13.70 5.15
N SER A 43 64.30 12.68 5.40
CA SER A 43 64.27 11.98 6.66
C SER A 43 64.03 10.49 6.50
N ASP A 44 64.85 9.66 7.13
CA ASP A 44 64.77 8.20 7.13
C ASP A 44 63.73 7.66 8.15
N THR A 45 63.15 8.50 8.99
CA THR A 45 62.20 8.07 10.03
C THR A 45 60.77 8.47 9.76
N LEU A 46 59.95 7.48 9.43
CA LEU A 46 58.55 7.67 9.03
C LEU A 46 57.66 8.25 10.13
N PHE A 47 57.92 7.96 11.40
CA PHE A 47 56.98 8.23 12.49
C PHE A 47 57.39 9.36 13.44
N ASN A 48 58.52 10.00 13.26
CA ASN A 48 58.98 11.04 14.19
C ASN A 48 59.47 12.34 13.51
N SER A 49 59.12 12.54 12.25
CA SER A 49 59.59 13.66 11.45
C SER A 49 58.45 14.57 11.03
N PRO A 50 58.53 15.89 11.32
CA PRO A 50 57.48 16.88 10.92
C PRO A 50 57.20 16.88 9.42
N GLU A 51 58.16 16.50 8.61
CA GLU A 51 58.07 16.41 7.16
C GLU A 51 56.97 15.48 6.66
N TYR A 52 56.59 14.47 7.45
CA TYR A 52 55.51 13.55 7.12
C TYR A 52 54.17 13.99 7.71
N TYR A 53 54.12 14.57 8.94
CA TYR A 53 52.86 14.92 9.60
C TYR A 53 52.22 16.18 9.06
N MET A 54 53.02 17.24 8.83
CA MET A 54 52.49 18.50 8.32
C MET A 54 51.74 18.35 6.99
N PRO A 55 52.29 17.67 5.99
CA PRO A 55 51.56 17.42 4.75
C PRO A 55 50.29 16.58 4.94
N ILE A 56 50.32 15.56 5.81
CA ILE A 56 49.15 14.73 6.09
C ILE A 56 47.99 15.55 6.69
N VAL A 57 48.32 16.46 7.64
CA VAL A 57 47.33 17.38 8.22
C VAL A 57 46.75 18.31 7.15
N LEU A 58 47.57 18.76 6.20
CA LEU A 58 47.13 19.63 5.11
C LEU A 58 46.19 18.92 4.12
N VAL A 59 46.27 17.58 3.99
CA VAL A 59 45.29 16.80 3.18
C VAL A 59 43.86 16.97 3.69
N ALA A 60 43.65 17.24 4.98
CA ALA A 60 42.34 17.52 5.55
C ALA A 60 41.65 18.75 4.96
N ILE A 61 42.39 19.65 4.32
CA ILE A 61 41.83 20.82 3.61
C ILE A 61 41.02 20.38 2.38
N VAL A 62 41.37 19.26 1.74
CA VAL A 62 40.70 18.78 0.52
C VAL A 62 39.21 18.45 0.75
N PRO A 63 38.83 17.62 1.72
CA PRO A 63 37.43 17.38 2.04
C PRO A 63 36.68 18.64 2.51
N VAL A 64 37.35 19.55 3.22
CA VAL A 64 36.75 20.83 3.65
C VAL A 64 36.45 21.72 2.43
N ALA A 65 37.36 21.81 1.48
CA ALA A 65 37.14 22.57 0.24
C ALA A 65 35.98 21.98 -0.60
N TYR A 66 35.88 20.65 -0.64
CA TYR A 66 34.76 19.98 -1.31
C TYR A 66 33.44 20.26 -0.62
N ALA A 67 33.38 20.14 0.71
CA ALA A 67 32.20 20.45 1.50
C ALA A 67 31.78 21.93 1.31
N TYR A 68 32.73 22.87 1.31
CA TYR A 68 32.47 24.27 1.05
C TYR A 68 31.89 24.52 -0.35
N ALA A 69 32.46 23.88 -1.39
CA ALA A 69 31.97 24.06 -2.75
C ALA A 69 30.54 23.52 -2.92
N ILE A 70 30.27 22.38 -2.36
CA ILE A 70 28.94 21.75 -2.38
C ILE A 70 27.91 22.60 -1.66
N LEU A 71 28.23 23.11 -0.46
CA LEU A 71 27.35 23.96 0.36
C LEU A 71 27.04 25.30 -0.30
N LYS A 72 28.09 26.00 -0.75
CA LYS A 72 27.96 27.36 -1.27
C LYS A 72 27.22 27.45 -2.61
N TYR A 73 27.37 26.41 -3.46
CA TYR A 73 26.84 26.44 -4.81
C TYR A 73 25.62 25.53 -5.00
N HIS A 74 25.06 24.98 -3.92
CA HIS A 74 23.86 24.11 -3.95
C HIS A 74 23.91 23.06 -5.06
N LEU A 75 25.11 22.44 -5.26
CA LEU A 75 25.37 21.50 -6.36
C LEU A 75 24.61 20.19 -6.27
N LEU A 76 24.05 19.88 -5.12
CA LEU A 76 23.20 18.75 -4.82
C LEU A 76 22.08 19.26 -3.91
N ASP A 77 20.94 18.60 -3.86
CA ASP A 77 19.90 18.79 -2.81
C ASP A 77 20.45 18.26 -1.47
N VAL A 78 21.29 19.09 -0.91
CA VAL A 78 22.43 18.74 -0.06
C VAL A 78 22.06 18.62 1.41
N SER A 79 20.83 18.96 1.79
CA SER A 79 20.49 19.03 3.23
C SER A 79 20.68 17.67 3.94
N ILE A 80 20.43 16.55 3.28
CA ILE A 80 20.53 15.21 3.89
C ILE A 80 21.92 14.60 3.70
N VAL A 81 22.50 14.70 2.50
CA VAL A 81 23.78 14.05 2.18
C VAL A 81 24.95 14.73 2.89
N ILE A 82 25.01 16.07 2.89
CA ILE A 82 26.09 16.79 3.61
C ILE A 82 25.93 16.66 5.11
N ARG A 83 24.75 16.77 5.62
CA ARG A 83 24.48 16.62 7.03
C ARG A 83 24.97 15.25 7.53
N ASN A 84 24.67 14.19 6.77
CA ASN A 84 25.19 12.85 7.06
C ASN A 84 26.72 12.78 6.88
N SER A 85 27.27 13.36 5.82
CA SER A 85 28.73 13.35 5.57
C SER A 85 29.51 14.14 6.62
N ILE A 86 29.01 15.27 7.12
CA ILE A 86 29.64 16.02 8.22
C ILE A 86 29.60 15.21 9.50
N ILE A 87 28.49 14.56 9.82
CA ILE A 87 28.36 13.73 11.02
C ILE A 87 29.27 12.51 10.92
N TYR A 88 29.26 11.82 9.78
CA TYR A 88 30.16 10.69 9.53
C TYR A 88 31.62 11.13 9.54
N GLY A 89 31.95 12.27 8.92
CA GLY A 89 33.30 12.82 8.92
C GLY A 89 33.78 13.20 10.33
N ALA A 90 32.95 13.87 11.11
CA ALA A 90 33.26 14.21 12.50
C ALA A 90 33.38 12.96 13.38
N ALA A 91 32.49 11.98 13.19
CA ALA A 91 32.56 10.71 13.91
C ALA A 91 33.85 9.94 13.58
N MET A 92 34.19 9.84 12.30
CA MET A 92 35.43 9.19 11.85
C MET A 92 36.66 9.92 12.36
N ALA A 93 36.69 11.26 12.30
CA ALA A 93 37.79 12.06 12.84
C ALA A 93 37.95 11.90 14.36
N THR A 94 36.86 11.87 15.11
CA THR A 94 36.88 11.64 16.56
C THR A 94 37.42 10.25 16.90
N VAL A 95 36.94 9.23 16.23
CA VAL A 95 37.37 7.84 16.43
C VAL A 95 38.83 7.66 16.00
N ALA A 96 39.24 8.25 14.86
CA ALA A 96 40.62 8.24 14.41
C ALA A 96 41.57 8.99 15.40
N GLY A 97 41.10 10.11 15.96
CA GLY A 97 41.83 10.86 16.99
C GLY A 97 42.00 10.04 18.27
N ILE A 98 40.97 9.39 18.77
CA ILE A 98 41.03 8.48 19.92
C ILE A 98 42.02 7.33 19.62
N TYR A 99 41.92 6.76 18.44
CA TYR A 99 42.81 5.70 17.99
C TYR A 99 44.29 6.14 17.98
N PHE A 100 44.55 7.33 17.45
CA PHE A 100 45.91 7.90 17.43
C PHE A 100 46.46 8.08 18.84
N VAL A 101 45.64 8.63 19.75
CA VAL A 101 46.04 8.80 21.17
C VAL A 101 46.30 7.46 21.85
N VAL A 102 45.45 6.45 21.62
CA VAL A 102 45.64 5.13 22.23
C VAL A 102 46.88 4.42 21.69
N ILE A 103 47.13 4.47 20.37
CA ILE A 103 48.35 3.88 19.78
C ILE A 103 49.60 4.62 20.30
N TYR A 104 49.54 5.95 20.38
CA TYR A 104 50.67 6.76 20.89
C TYR A 104 50.99 6.37 22.34
N LEU A 105 49.99 6.32 23.21
CA LEU A 105 50.18 5.98 24.65
C LEU A 105 50.64 4.52 24.83
N LEU A 106 50.06 3.59 24.10
CA LEU A 106 50.45 2.17 24.12
C LEU A 106 51.84 1.96 23.49
N GLY A 107 52.15 2.68 22.41
CA GLY A 107 53.44 2.61 21.76
C GLY A 107 54.59 3.08 22.67
N GLN A 108 54.40 4.15 23.47
CA GLN A 108 55.36 4.56 24.47
C GLN A 108 55.51 3.56 25.64
N GLY A 109 54.36 2.95 26.09
CA GLY A 109 54.38 1.96 27.18
C GLY A 109 54.99 0.62 26.76
N ILE A 110 54.69 0.14 25.57
CA ILE A 110 55.13 -1.17 25.06
C ILE A 110 56.56 -1.10 24.54
N GLY A 111 57.00 0.04 24.01
CA GLY A 111 58.38 0.24 23.57
C GLY A 111 59.44 0.01 24.66
N SER A 112 59.04 0.12 25.95
CA SER A 112 59.89 -0.17 27.09
C SER A 112 59.92 -1.65 27.51
N PHE A 113 58.93 -2.46 27.11
CA PHE A 113 58.76 -3.84 27.54
C PHE A 113 58.99 -4.87 26.44
N VAL A 114 58.83 -4.49 25.18
CA VAL A 114 58.90 -5.43 24.02
C VAL A 114 60.14 -5.08 23.22
N GLY A 115 61.04 -6.06 23.05
CA GLY A 115 62.24 -5.90 22.20
C GLY A 115 61.87 -5.46 20.78
N ALA A 116 62.75 -4.71 20.12
CA ALA A 116 62.53 -4.09 18.82
C ALA A 116 62.05 -5.07 17.73
N GLU A 117 62.43 -6.34 17.82
CA GLU A 117 62.04 -7.39 16.88
C GLU A 117 60.56 -7.76 16.88
N ASN A 118 59.85 -7.58 18.02
CA ASN A 118 58.45 -7.99 18.17
C ASN A 118 57.43 -6.83 18.11
N GLN A 119 57.90 -5.59 18.00
CA GLN A 119 57.00 -4.40 17.99
C GLN A 119 56.01 -4.41 16.84
N GLY A 120 56.40 -4.91 15.65
CA GLY A 120 55.50 -5.00 14.48
C GLY A 120 54.38 -6.02 14.68
N PHE A 121 54.66 -7.15 15.31
CA PHE A 121 53.67 -8.20 15.58
C PHE A 121 52.65 -7.76 16.61
N VAL A 122 53.11 -7.12 17.69
CA VAL A 122 52.25 -6.56 18.75
C VAL A 122 51.34 -5.47 18.18
N ALA A 123 51.89 -4.57 17.34
CA ALA A 123 51.10 -3.51 16.68
C ALA A 123 50.02 -4.10 15.76
N ALA A 124 50.31 -5.19 15.03
CA ALA A 124 49.34 -5.86 14.18
C ALA A 124 48.17 -6.47 14.98
N ILE A 125 48.45 -7.10 16.14
CA ILE A 125 47.40 -7.64 17.02
C ILE A 125 46.53 -6.51 17.56
N PHE A 126 47.12 -5.41 18.03
CA PHE A 126 46.32 -4.28 18.49
C PHE A 126 45.47 -3.65 17.38
N PHE A 127 45.99 -3.60 16.16
CA PHE A 127 45.22 -3.12 15.02
C PHE A 127 44.00 -3.99 14.75
N LEU A 128 44.13 -5.34 14.79
CA LEU A 128 43.01 -6.26 14.59
C LEU A 128 41.96 -6.14 15.71
N ILE A 129 42.38 -6.09 16.97
CA ILE A 129 41.47 -5.91 18.11
C ILE A 129 40.71 -4.57 17.98
N PHE A 130 41.43 -3.52 17.62
CA PHE A 130 40.82 -2.20 17.45
C PHE A 130 39.87 -2.17 16.28
N ALA A 131 40.19 -2.78 15.13
CA ALA A 131 39.29 -2.85 13.98
C ALA A 131 37.96 -3.53 14.35
N PHE A 132 38.01 -4.56 15.18
CA PHE A 132 36.82 -5.25 15.67
C PHE A 132 35.97 -4.37 16.62
N ILE A 133 36.64 -3.71 17.57
CA ILE A 133 35.96 -2.78 18.51
C ILE A 133 35.39 -1.57 17.75
N PHE A 134 36.12 -1.07 16.73
CA PHE A 134 35.67 0.06 15.91
C PHE A 134 34.36 -0.24 15.21
N GLN A 135 34.24 -1.40 14.59
CA GLN A 135 33.03 -1.76 13.87
C GLN A 135 31.79 -1.81 14.78
N SER A 136 31.95 -2.37 15.98
CA SER A 136 30.86 -2.43 16.97
C SER A 136 30.49 -1.06 17.55
N THR A 137 31.47 -0.18 17.72
CA THR A 137 31.28 1.15 18.33
C THR A 137 30.75 2.15 17.33
N LYS A 138 31.14 2.04 16.07
CA LYS A 138 30.66 2.89 14.94
C LYS A 138 29.14 2.92 14.86
N ASP A 139 28.51 1.75 14.87
CA ASP A 139 27.04 1.64 14.69
C ASP A 139 26.30 2.27 15.89
N ARG A 140 26.77 2.02 17.12
CA ARG A 140 26.23 2.64 18.34
C ARG A 140 26.41 4.16 18.36
N PHE A 141 27.57 4.64 17.91
CA PHE A 141 27.86 6.07 17.87
C PHE A 141 27.04 6.77 16.79
N GLN A 142 26.85 6.13 15.65
CA GLN A 142 25.97 6.58 14.59
C GLN A 142 24.52 6.72 15.06
N ASP A 143 24.00 5.70 15.76
CA ASP A 143 22.66 5.75 16.35
C ASP A 143 22.52 6.86 17.38
N PHE A 144 23.53 7.04 18.23
CA PHE A 144 23.55 8.12 19.23
C PHE A 144 23.52 9.50 18.56
N LEU A 145 24.31 9.72 17.52
CA LEU A 145 24.34 10.98 16.79
C LEU A 145 23.02 11.23 16.07
N THR A 146 22.47 10.20 15.41
CA THR A 146 21.18 10.31 14.72
C THR A 146 20.06 10.69 15.69
N ARG A 147 20.00 10.07 16.87
CA ARG A 147 19.00 10.41 17.89
C ARG A 147 19.17 11.84 18.43
N LYS A 148 20.40 12.30 18.60
CA LYS A 148 20.68 13.61 19.19
C LYS A 148 20.52 14.76 18.19
N PHE A 149 20.92 14.57 16.95
CA PHE A 149 20.91 15.62 15.93
C PHE A 149 19.72 15.55 14.99
N TYR A 150 18.99 14.41 14.95
CA TYR A 150 17.81 14.20 14.12
C TYR A 150 16.61 13.62 14.89
N PRO A 151 16.19 14.27 15.98
CA PRO A 151 15.08 13.78 16.79
C PRO A 151 13.77 13.66 15.98
N GLU A 152 13.57 14.54 14.99
CA GLU A 152 12.38 14.50 14.15
C GLU A 152 12.31 13.24 13.27
N GLN A 153 13.39 12.87 12.58
CA GLN A 153 13.42 11.65 11.76
C GLN A 153 13.17 10.40 12.59
N PHE A 154 13.76 10.34 13.78
CA PHE A 154 13.55 9.22 14.69
C PHE A 154 12.12 9.18 15.21
N ALA A 155 11.53 10.34 15.47
CA ALA A 155 10.15 10.44 15.94
C ALA A 155 9.16 9.90 14.90
N TYR A 156 9.27 10.31 13.63
CA TYR A 156 8.32 9.77 12.64
C TYR A 156 8.58 8.33 12.23
N GLN A 157 9.80 7.82 12.29
CA GLN A 157 10.03 6.38 12.12
C GLN A 157 9.25 5.57 13.14
N LYS A 158 9.31 5.98 14.42
CA LYS A 158 8.58 5.34 15.50
C LYS A 158 7.06 5.41 15.29
N VAL A 159 6.56 6.60 14.91
CA VAL A 159 5.12 6.80 14.65
C VAL A 159 4.64 5.96 13.47
N LEU A 160 5.41 5.88 12.37
CA LEU A 160 5.03 5.07 11.22
C LEU A 160 5.05 3.57 11.49
N ILE A 161 6.01 3.09 12.29
CA ILE A 161 6.02 1.68 12.72
C ILE A 161 4.80 1.39 13.60
N GLN A 162 4.48 2.27 14.55
CA GLN A 162 3.30 2.12 15.39
C GLN A 162 2.03 2.18 14.54
N PHE A 163 1.91 3.16 13.65
CA PHE A 163 0.81 3.26 12.70
C PHE A 163 0.61 2.00 11.86
N SER A 164 1.70 1.40 11.37
CA SER A 164 1.64 0.15 10.59
C SER A 164 1.00 -0.98 11.38
N ASN A 165 1.26 -1.06 12.70
CA ASN A 165 0.62 -2.02 13.58
C ASN A 165 -0.85 -1.65 13.84
N ASP A 166 -1.12 -0.39 14.15
CA ASP A 166 -2.46 0.10 14.49
C ASP A 166 -3.43 -0.05 13.32
N VAL A 167 -3.01 0.35 12.09
CA VAL A 167 -3.85 0.28 10.89
C VAL A 167 -4.25 -1.14 10.52
N SER A 168 -3.42 -2.13 10.86
CA SER A 168 -3.70 -3.55 10.60
C SER A 168 -4.85 -4.10 11.46
N THR A 169 -5.14 -3.47 12.60
CA THR A 169 -6.20 -3.89 13.54
C THR A 169 -7.51 -3.14 13.34
N VAL A 170 -7.50 -2.04 12.57
CA VAL A 170 -8.69 -1.22 12.33
C VAL A 170 -9.60 -1.89 11.32
N VAL A 171 -10.88 -2.01 11.68
CA VAL A 171 -11.92 -2.54 10.80
C VAL A 171 -12.75 -1.41 10.21
N GLY A 172 -12.86 -1.41 8.88
CA GLY A 172 -13.66 -0.46 8.11
C GLY A 172 -12.85 0.60 7.38
N THR A 173 -13.17 0.78 6.11
CA THR A 173 -12.45 1.68 5.18
C THR A 173 -12.37 3.11 5.69
N GLU A 174 -13.48 3.69 6.17
CA GLU A 174 -13.53 5.07 6.68
C GLU A 174 -12.57 5.30 7.84
N LYS A 175 -12.56 4.39 8.83
CA LYS A 175 -11.67 4.49 9.99
C LYS A 175 -10.19 4.39 9.60
N ILE A 176 -9.86 3.54 8.63
CA ILE A 176 -8.49 3.42 8.10
C ILE A 176 -8.07 4.73 7.44
N LEU A 177 -8.95 5.34 6.63
CA LEU A 177 -8.69 6.61 5.96
C LEU A 177 -8.48 7.75 6.97
N ASP A 178 -9.33 7.84 7.97
CA ASP A 178 -9.25 8.87 9.00
C ASP A 178 -7.97 8.72 9.85
N LEU A 179 -7.69 7.50 10.33
CA LEU A 179 -6.44 7.20 11.07
C LEU A 179 -5.20 7.54 10.25
N THR A 180 -5.19 7.14 8.97
CA THR A 180 -4.09 7.44 8.04
C THR A 180 -3.90 8.94 7.91
N THR A 181 -4.98 9.68 7.65
CA THR A 181 -4.92 11.13 7.42
C THR A 181 -4.37 11.87 8.64
N VAL A 182 -4.90 11.60 9.83
CA VAL A 182 -4.45 12.23 11.08
C VAL A 182 -2.99 11.89 11.35
N THR A 183 -2.63 10.61 11.28
CA THR A 183 -1.26 10.17 11.61
C THR A 183 -0.22 10.78 10.65
N PHE A 184 -0.51 10.82 9.34
CA PHE A 184 0.46 11.34 8.39
C PHE A 184 0.65 12.85 8.49
N ILE A 185 -0.40 13.62 8.75
CA ILE A 185 -0.30 15.07 8.93
C ILE A 185 0.50 15.39 10.18
N ASP A 186 0.15 14.77 11.29
CA ASP A 186 0.79 15.04 12.59
C ASP A 186 2.25 14.57 12.62
N ALA A 187 2.51 13.35 12.13
CA ALA A 187 3.85 12.77 12.13
C ALA A 187 4.78 13.45 11.14
N MET A 188 4.31 13.72 9.91
CA MET A 188 5.15 14.22 8.83
C MET A 188 5.22 15.74 8.77
N LYS A 189 4.40 16.44 9.56
CA LYS A 189 4.33 17.91 9.57
C LYS A 189 4.19 18.48 8.18
N ILE A 190 3.17 18.00 7.46
CA ILE A 190 2.86 18.41 6.10
C ILE A 190 1.58 19.25 6.05
N ASN A 191 1.54 20.19 5.13
CA ASN A 191 0.38 21.05 4.92
C ASN A 191 -0.63 20.47 3.93
N LYS A 192 -0.22 19.46 3.16
CA LYS A 192 -1.04 18.86 2.11
C LYS A 192 -0.84 17.35 2.07
N PHE A 193 -1.95 16.63 2.22
CA PHE A 193 -1.99 15.18 2.18
C PHE A 193 -3.28 14.70 1.54
N GLY A 194 -3.22 13.70 0.66
CA GLY A 194 -4.39 13.12 0.03
C GLY A 194 -4.29 11.61 -0.12
N ILE A 195 -5.43 10.96 -0.06
CA ILE A 195 -5.57 9.52 -0.29
C ILE A 195 -6.49 9.32 -1.50
N LEU A 196 -5.91 8.81 -2.58
CA LEU A 196 -6.65 8.36 -3.75
C LEU A 196 -7.02 6.89 -3.58
N LEU A 197 -8.26 6.54 -3.85
CA LEU A 197 -8.73 5.16 -3.92
C LEU A 197 -9.15 4.80 -5.34
N LYS A 198 -8.95 3.54 -5.71
CA LYS A 198 -9.38 3.00 -7.00
C LYS A 198 -10.84 2.63 -6.96
N ASP A 199 -11.64 3.18 -7.88
CA ASP A 199 -12.94 2.63 -8.23
C ASP A 199 -12.75 1.48 -9.23
N PHE A 200 -12.99 0.26 -8.78
CA PHE A 200 -12.80 -0.94 -9.58
C PHE A 200 -13.84 -1.11 -10.69
N LYS A 201 -14.98 -0.37 -10.65
CA LYS A 201 -16.02 -0.43 -11.69
C LYS A 201 -15.64 0.46 -12.87
N ASN A 202 -15.11 1.65 -12.60
CA ASN A 202 -14.84 2.65 -13.61
C ASN A 202 -13.34 2.75 -13.96
N ASP A 203 -12.47 2.01 -13.26
CA ASP A 203 -11.01 2.02 -13.41
C ASP A 203 -10.39 3.42 -13.25
N VAL A 204 -10.94 4.21 -12.32
CA VAL A 204 -10.50 5.58 -12.01
C VAL A 204 -9.99 5.67 -10.57
N LEU A 205 -9.12 6.66 -10.31
CA LEU A 205 -8.71 7.03 -8.97
C LEU A 205 -9.46 8.29 -8.54
N PHE A 206 -10.08 8.27 -7.37
CA PHE A 206 -10.77 9.42 -6.79
C PHE A 206 -10.18 9.78 -5.43
N LEU A 207 -10.24 11.07 -5.08
CA LEU A 207 -9.76 11.57 -3.80
C LEU A 207 -10.76 11.17 -2.69
N ALA A 208 -10.43 10.14 -1.92
CA ALA A 208 -11.27 9.66 -0.82
C ALA A 208 -11.12 10.52 0.44
N ARG A 209 -9.92 11.02 0.69
CA ARG A 209 -9.60 11.98 1.77
C ARG A 209 -8.54 12.95 1.27
N GLY A 210 -8.67 14.22 1.62
CA GLY A 210 -7.70 15.24 1.26
C GLY A 210 -7.72 16.39 2.24
N ILE A 211 -6.53 16.86 2.64
CA ILE A 211 -6.34 18.07 3.44
C ILE A 211 -5.43 19.02 2.69
N GLY A 212 -5.81 20.29 2.66
CA GLY A 212 -5.06 21.34 1.99
C GLY A 212 -5.33 21.46 0.47
N PHE A 213 -6.24 20.67 -0.10
CA PHE A 213 -6.63 20.76 -1.51
C PHE A 213 -7.70 21.84 -1.72
N SER A 214 -7.55 22.62 -2.78
CA SER A 214 -8.52 23.66 -3.15
C SER A 214 -9.77 23.05 -3.78
N ASN A 215 -9.63 21.93 -4.47
CA ASN A 215 -10.73 21.19 -5.07
C ASN A 215 -10.83 19.77 -4.46
N PRO A 216 -11.80 19.51 -3.56
CA PRO A 216 -11.99 18.20 -2.95
C PRO A 216 -12.48 17.12 -3.94
N ASN A 217 -13.02 17.53 -5.10
CA ASN A 217 -13.49 16.60 -6.14
C ASN A 217 -12.43 16.32 -7.20
N CYS A 218 -11.15 16.31 -6.83
CA CYS A 218 -10.06 15.95 -7.71
C CYS A 218 -10.16 14.48 -8.08
N VAL A 219 -10.97 14.16 -9.11
CA VAL A 219 -11.04 12.82 -9.72
C VAL A 219 -9.96 12.77 -10.78
N ILE A 220 -9.05 11.84 -10.63
CA ILE A 220 -8.06 11.54 -11.66
C ILE A 220 -8.70 10.54 -12.63
N GLU A 221 -9.54 11.06 -13.53
CA GLU A 221 -10.19 10.28 -14.57
C GLU A 221 -9.15 9.78 -15.58
N LYS A 222 -9.25 8.49 -15.95
CA LYS A 222 -8.49 7.84 -17.04
C LYS A 222 -6.99 8.21 -17.05
N SER A 223 -6.36 8.18 -15.88
CA SER A 223 -4.93 8.45 -15.81
C SER A 223 -4.14 7.20 -16.17
N ASN A 224 -2.99 7.40 -16.80
CA ASN A 224 -1.98 6.36 -16.98
C ASN A 224 -1.30 6.00 -15.65
N LEU A 225 -1.78 6.52 -14.51
CA LEU A 225 -1.21 6.31 -13.19
C LEU A 225 -1.05 4.83 -12.87
N ILE A 226 -2.06 4.03 -13.18
CA ILE A 226 -2.03 2.58 -12.88
C ILE A 226 -0.97 1.88 -13.72
N SER A 227 -0.90 2.16 -15.03
CA SER A 227 0.11 1.55 -15.92
C SER A 227 1.52 2.03 -15.58
N VAL A 228 1.70 3.32 -15.32
CA VAL A 228 3.00 3.90 -14.93
C VAL A 228 3.43 3.38 -13.55
N PHE A 229 2.52 3.23 -12.59
CA PHE A 229 2.86 2.61 -11.31
C PHE A 229 3.25 1.14 -11.45
N GLN A 230 2.55 0.39 -12.31
CA GLN A 230 2.91 -0.99 -12.59
C GLN A 230 4.29 -1.08 -13.25
N GLU A 231 4.59 -0.24 -14.23
CA GLU A 231 5.88 -0.18 -14.89
C GLU A 231 7.00 0.23 -13.93
N LYS A 232 6.83 1.30 -13.15
CA LYS A 232 7.81 1.73 -12.14
C LYS A 232 8.01 0.71 -11.03
N SER A 233 6.99 -0.05 -10.64
CA SER A 233 7.12 -1.11 -9.64
C SER A 233 7.95 -2.30 -10.13
N LEU A 234 8.06 -2.50 -11.43
CA LEU A 234 8.95 -3.50 -12.04
C LEU A 234 10.40 -3.02 -12.10
N LEU A 235 10.62 -1.71 -12.18
CA LEU A 235 11.95 -1.09 -12.35
C LEU A 235 12.58 -0.65 -11.02
N SER A 236 11.79 -0.44 -9.99
CA SER A 236 12.26 0.06 -8.68
C SER A 236 11.53 -0.62 -7.54
N ASN A 237 12.27 -0.94 -6.48
CA ASN A 237 11.71 -1.44 -5.22
C ASN A 237 10.83 -0.40 -4.51
N PHE A 238 10.96 0.89 -4.87
CA PHE A 238 10.23 2.01 -4.28
C PHE A 238 9.65 2.90 -5.38
N PRO A 239 8.50 2.54 -5.97
CA PRO A 239 7.87 3.31 -7.04
C PRO A 239 7.28 4.60 -6.46
N VAL A 240 8.02 5.70 -6.59
CA VAL A 240 7.57 7.05 -6.25
C VAL A 240 7.52 7.87 -7.52
N ILE A 241 6.45 8.64 -7.69
CA ILE A 241 6.32 9.58 -8.80
C ILE A 241 6.53 10.99 -8.26
N GLU A 242 7.52 11.68 -8.81
CA GLU A 242 7.84 13.06 -8.50
C GLU A 242 7.28 14.02 -9.56
N GLN A 243 7.28 15.33 -9.26
CA GLN A 243 6.71 16.38 -10.13
C GLN A 243 7.19 16.32 -11.59
N GLN A 244 8.46 15.97 -11.82
CA GLN A 244 9.01 15.84 -13.17
C GLN A 244 8.34 14.76 -14.03
N ASP A 245 7.70 13.79 -13.38
CA ASP A 245 7.02 12.67 -14.03
C ASP A 245 5.49 12.89 -14.13
N PHE A 246 4.94 13.95 -13.52
CA PHE A 246 3.48 14.14 -13.44
C PHE A 246 2.82 14.29 -14.80
N GLU A 247 3.47 14.94 -15.75
CA GLU A 247 2.93 15.08 -17.10
C GLU A 247 2.90 13.76 -17.86
N SER A 248 3.88 12.89 -17.64
CA SER A 248 3.91 11.54 -18.24
C SER A 248 2.81 10.64 -17.68
N VAL A 249 2.49 10.82 -16.40
CA VAL A 249 1.49 10.04 -15.65
C VAL A 249 0.07 10.56 -15.91
N TYR A 250 -0.07 11.86 -16.12
CA TYR A 250 -1.33 12.55 -16.24
C TYR A 250 -1.30 13.58 -17.38
N PRO A 251 -1.25 13.12 -18.64
CA PRO A 251 -1.07 13.97 -19.79
C PRO A 251 -2.12 15.08 -19.87
N GLY A 252 -1.65 16.33 -20.04
CA GLY A 252 -2.48 17.53 -20.12
C GLY A 252 -3.11 17.99 -18.81
N LYS A 253 -2.80 17.34 -17.69
CA LYS A 253 -3.31 17.71 -16.36
C LYS A 253 -2.26 17.60 -15.25
N GLY A 254 -1.02 17.24 -15.58
CA GLY A 254 0.08 17.13 -14.62
C GLY A 254 0.35 18.45 -13.89
N GLU A 255 0.23 19.58 -14.58
CA GLU A 255 0.39 20.93 -14.01
C GLU A 255 -0.62 21.22 -12.89
N ARG A 256 -1.85 20.69 -12.98
CA ARG A 256 -2.86 20.89 -11.92
C ARG A 256 -2.46 20.25 -10.59
N LEU A 257 -1.77 19.12 -10.61
CA LEU A 257 -1.23 18.50 -9.39
C LEU A 257 -0.13 19.38 -8.78
N ILE A 258 0.67 20.04 -9.62
CA ILE A 258 1.73 20.96 -9.20
C ILE A 258 1.10 22.25 -8.63
N GLU A 259 0.11 22.83 -9.29
CA GLU A 259 -0.65 23.99 -8.82
C GLU A 259 -1.35 23.71 -7.49
N GLU A 260 -1.91 22.51 -7.35
CA GLU A 260 -2.46 22.04 -6.08
C GLU A 260 -1.38 21.78 -5.02
N GLY A 261 -0.08 21.93 -5.35
CA GLY A 261 1.04 21.77 -4.41
C GLY A 261 1.36 20.33 -4.04
N VAL A 262 1.05 19.37 -4.90
CA VAL A 262 1.51 17.98 -4.78
C VAL A 262 2.95 17.90 -5.26
N TYR A 263 3.82 17.20 -4.51
CA TYR A 263 5.24 17.02 -4.83
C TYR A 263 5.61 15.58 -5.08
N SER A 264 4.93 14.64 -4.44
CA SER A 264 5.16 13.21 -4.66
C SER A 264 3.88 12.41 -4.54
N ILE A 265 3.81 11.36 -5.35
CA ILE A 265 2.72 10.38 -5.35
C ILE A 265 3.32 9.01 -5.06
N ILE A 266 2.80 8.35 -4.04
CA ILE A 266 3.25 7.02 -3.62
C ILE A 266 2.10 6.03 -3.85
N PRO A 267 2.29 5.01 -4.70
CA PRO A 267 1.25 4.05 -4.99
C PRO A 267 0.98 3.12 -3.80
N MET A 268 -0.26 2.75 -3.63
CA MET A 268 -0.72 1.69 -2.73
C MET A 268 -0.93 0.41 -3.54
N ILE A 269 -0.04 -0.57 -3.35
CA ILE A 269 0.01 -1.78 -4.18
C ILE A 269 -0.24 -3.03 -3.32
N VAL A 270 -1.14 -3.91 -3.79
CA VAL A 270 -1.40 -5.23 -3.20
C VAL A 270 -1.35 -6.28 -4.30
N LYS A 271 -0.51 -7.31 -4.14
CA LYS A 271 -0.36 -8.42 -5.12
C LYS A 271 -0.20 -7.90 -6.56
N SER A 272 0.70 -6.93 -6.75
CA SER A 272 0.97 -6.27 -8.04
C SER A 272 -0.22 -5.49 -8.65
N LYS A 273 -1.25 -5.18 -7.86
CA LYS A 273 -2.38 -4.34 -8.28
C LYS A 273 -2.38 -3.04 -7.52
N VAL A 274 -2.55 -1.94 -8.22
CA VAL A 274 -2.73 -0.62 -7.61
C VAL A 274 -4.15 -0.53 -7.06
N VAL A 275 -4.28 -0.29 -5.74
CA VAL A 275 -5.56 -0.10 -5.05
C VAL A 275 -5.82 1.37 -4.73
N GLY A 276 -4.80 2.21 -4.83
CA GLY A 276 -4.87 3.64 -4.61
C GLY A 276 -3.50 4.30 -4.64
N ALA A 277 -3.42 5.55 -4.19
CA ALA A 277 -2.17 6.28 -4.06
C ALA A 277 -2.25 7.31 -2.92
N LEU A 278 -1.11 7.64 -2.34
CA LEU A 278 -0.95 8.72 -1.38
C LEU A 278 -0.34 9.94 -2.08
N LEU A 279 -0.91 11.11 -1.86
CA LEU A 279 -0.44 12.39 -2.37
C LEU A 279 0.23 13.16 -1.23
N PHE A 280 1.42 13.67 -1.46
CA PHE A 280 2.17 14.44 -0.48
C PHE A 280 2.55 15.82 -1.02
N GLY A 281 2.31 16.85 -0.20
CA GLY A 281 2.88 18.18 -0.37
C GLY A 281 4.29 18.28 0.23
N LEU A 282 4.78 19.52 0.41
CA LEU A 282 6.04 19.78 1.11
C LEU A 282 5.85 19.65 2.64
N LYS A 283 6.93 19.36 3.34
CA LYS A 283 7.00 19.51 4.79
C LYS A 283 6.86 20.99 5.18
N TYR A 284 6.43 21.28 6.39
CA TYR A 284 6.39 22.67 6.89
C TYR A 284 7.74 23.39 6.82
N SER A 285 8.84 22.63 6.82
CA SER A 285 10.19 23.15 6.60
C SER A 285 10.46 23.58 5.14
N GLY A 286 9.53 23.38 4.21
CA GLY A 286 9.70 23.61 2.77
C GLY A 286 10.53 22.52 2.06
N SER A 287 10.97 21.48 2.76
CA SER A 287 11.77 20.40 2.19
C SER A 287 10.89 19.30 1.59
N LYS A 288 11.42 18.62 0.56
CA LYS A 288 10.83 17.41 -0.03
C LYS A 288 11.14 16.17 0.81
N PHE A 289 10.39 15.11 0.59
CA PHE A 289 10.73 13.78 1.07
C PHE A 289 11.83 13.18 0.21
N GLY A 290 12.80 12.48 0.83
CA GLY A 290 13.89 11.84 0.10
C GLY A 290 14.50 10.68 0.87
N GLY A 291 15.27 9.82 0.18
CA GLY A 291 16.01 8.71 0.78
C GLY A 291 15.16 7.82 1.67
N LYS A 292 15.57 7.69 2.95
CA LYS A 292 14.89 6.84 3.94
C LYS A 292 13.44 7.24 4.23
N ASP A 293 13.07 8.50 4.05
CA ASP A 293 11.68 8.93 4.23
C ASP A 293 10.77 8.26 3.21
N LEU A 294 11.20 8.20 1.94
CA LEU A 294 10.44 7.56 0.87
C LEU A 294 10.31 6.04 1.06
N GLU A 295 11.34 5.39 1.57
CA GLU A 295 11.29 3.96 1.91
C GLU A 295 10.22 3.68 2.98
N LEU A 296 10.20 4.49 4.03
CA LEU A 296 9.23 4.36 5.12
C LEU A 296 7.81 4.68 4.66
N LEU A 297 7.64 5.74 3.87
CA LEU A 297 6.34 6.11 3.30
C LEU A 297 5.80 5.02 2.38
N ASN A 298 6.67 4.42 1.57
CA ASN A 298 6.27 3.32 0.70
C ASN A 298 5.88 2.07 1.49
N ALA A 299 6.63 1.72 2.56
CA ALA A 299 6.26 0.63 3.45
C ALA A 299 4.90 0.88 4.12
N ALA A 300 4.66 2.10 4.61
CA ALA A 300 3.38 2.50 5.19
C ALA A 300 2.25 2.48 4.15
N ALA A 301 2.49 2.98 2.92
CA ALA A 301 1.52 2.94 1.83
C ALA A 301 1.10 1.50 1.48
N ASN A 302 2.05 0.57 1.45
CA ASN A 302 1.76 -0.84 1.23
C ASN A 302 0.95 -1.45 2.38
N GLN A 303 1.23 -1.07 3.63
CA GLN A 303 0.45 -1.54 4.78
C GLN A 303 -0.98 -1.00 4.76
N ILE A 304 -1.16 0.29 4.43
CA ILE A 304 -2.47 0.90 4.22
C ILE A 304 -3.22 0.17 3.11
N ALA A 305 -2.54 -0.11 2.00
CA ALA A 305 -3.11 -0.83 0.87
C ALA A 305 -3.66 -2.21 1.27
N VAL A 306 -2.87 -2.97 2.03
CA VAL A 306 -3.30 -4.29 2.55
C VAL A 306 -4.50 -4.15 3.49
N SER A 307 -4.47 -3.17 4.40
CA SER A 307 -5.56 -2.96 5.36
C SER A 307 -6.86 -2.52 4.67
N LEU A 308 -6.78 -1.65 3.67
CA LEU A 308 -7.92 -1.22 2.86
C LEU A 308 -8.50 -2.37 2.03
N GLU A 309 -7.65 -3.19 1.41
CA GLU A 309 -8.12 -4.35 0.64
C GLU A 309 -8.77 -5.39 1.54
N ASN A 310 -8.21 -5.65 2.72
CA ASN A 310 -8.81 -6.52 3.72
C ASN A 310 -10.18 -5.98 4.18
N ALA A 311 -10.29 -4.69 4.47
CA ALA A 311 -11.56 -4.07 4.84
C ALA A 311 -12.61 -4.19 3.73
N ARG A 312 -12.23 -3.99 2.47
CA ARG A 312 -13.09 -4.15 1.30
C ARG A 312 -13.58 -5.59 1.14
N LEU A 313 -12.67 -6.55 1.27
CA LEU A 313 -13.00 -7.98 1.18
C LEU A 313 -13.95 -8.39 2.32
N TYR A 314 -13.67 -7.94 3.53
CA TYR A 314 -14.52 -8.22 4.70
C TYR A 314 -15.95 -7.66 4.54
N GLN A 315 -16.05 -6.43 4.01
CA GLN A 315 -17.36 -5.82 3.73
C GLN A 315 -18.14 -6.62 2.67
N SER A 316 -17.46 -7.00 1.57
CA SER A 316 -18.07 -7.80 0.51
C SER A 316 -18.53 -9.18 1.03
N GLU A 317 -17.74 -9.84 1.87
CA GLU A 317 -18.11 -11.12 2.49
C GLU A 317 -19.30 -10.96 3.45
N SER A 318 -19.30 -9.90 4.25
CA SER A 318 -20.42 -9.60 5.15
C SER A 318 -21.74 -9.35 4.40
N GLU A 319 -21.70 -8.63 3.29
CA GLU A 319 -22.85 -8.41 2.41
C GLU A 319 -23.34 -9.74 1.80
N LYS A 320 -22.43 -10.59 1.35
CA LYS A 320 -22.76 -11.91 0.82
C LYS A 320 -23.45 -12.79 1.86
N ILE A 321 -22.91 -12.85 3.08
CA ILE A 321 -23.51 -13.61 4.20
C ILE A 321 -24.92 -13.10 4.51
N LYS A 322 -25.12 -11.77 4.46
CA LYS A 322 -26.44 -11.18 4.68
C LYS A 322 -27.44 -11.63 3.60
N ILE A 323 -27.06 -11.56 2.34
CA ILE A 323 -27.90 -12.03 1.22
C ILE A 323 -28.22 -13.51 1.36
N GLU A 324 -27.25 -14.35 1.71
CA GLU A 324 -27.45 -15.79 1.93
C GLU A 324 -28.48 -16.05 3.06
N ARG A 325 -28.40 -15.31 4.16
CA ARG A 325 -29.39 -15.42 5.25
C ARG A 325 -30.79 -15.01 4.82
N ASP A 326 -30.92 -13.92 4.05
CA ASP A 326 -32.19 -13.45 3.55
C ASP A 326 -32.82 -14.49 2.60
N LEU A 327 -32.00 -15.14 1.76
CA LEU A 327 -32.44 -16.23 0.89
C LEU A 327 -32.85 -17.49 1.68
N ASP A 328 -32.14 -17.85 2.74
CA ASP A 328 -32.49 -18.96 3.62
C ASP A 328 -33.85 -18.72 4.33
N LEU A 329 -34.10 -17.46 4.73
CA LEU A 329 -35.41 -17.08 5.29
C LEU A 329 -36.51 -17.21 4.25
N ALA A 330 -36.28 -16.72 3.03
CA ALA A 330 -37.21 -16.87 1.89
C ALA A 330 -37.52 -18.35 1.59
N ARG A 331 -36.51 -19.23 1.65
CA ARG A 331 -36.65 -20.68 1.51
C ARG A 331 -37.61 -21.26 2.56
N LYS A 332 -37.41 -20.90 3.81
CA LYS A 332 -38.27 -21.38 4.90
C LYS A 332 -39.72 -20.92 4.74
N ILE A 333 -39.93 -19.68 4.31
CA ILE A 333 -41.28 -19.16 3.99
C ILE A 333 -41.88 -19.97 2.83
N GLN A 334 -41.16 -20.17 1.75
CA GLN A 334 -41.64 -20.91 0.57
C GLN A 334 -42.00 -22.36 0.93
N GLN A 335 -41.15 -23.05 1.69
CA GLN A 335 -41.44 -24.42 2.18
C GLN A 335 -42.70 -24.45 3.06
N GLY A 336 -42.96 -23.39 3.79
CA GLY A 336 -44.22 -23.27 4.59
C GLY A 336 -45.50 -23.11 3.75
N LEU A 337 -45.37 -22.76 2.46
CA LEU A 337 -46.50 -22.66 1.51
C LEU A 337 -46.88 -24.00 0.86
N LEU A 338 -46.02 -24.97 0.92
CA LEU A 338 -46.23 -26.32 0.41
C LEU A 338 -47.05 -27.16 1.39
N PRO A 339 -47.71 -28.25 0.93
CA PRO A 339 -48.49 -29.14 1.78
C PRO A 339 -47.64 -29.63 2.97
N LYS A 340 -48.14 -29.41 4.19
CA LYS A 340 -47.48 -29.86 5.44
C LYS A 340 -47.74 -31.33 5.75
N SER A 341 -48.81 -31.85 5.21
CA SER A 341 -49.22 -33.24 5.36
C SER A 341 -49.91 -33.72 4.08
N ILE A 342 -49.72 -34.97 3.76
CA ILE A 342 -50.40 -35.62 2.64
C ILE A 342 -51.79 -36.06 3.13
N PRO A 343 -52.86 -35.61 2.49
CA PRO A 343 -54.21 -36.02 2.88
C PRO A 343 -54.40 -37.53 2.58
N ASN A 344 -55.03 -38.24 3.48
CA ASN A 344 -55.35 -39.64 3.33
C ASN A 344 -56.71 -39.79 2.68
N LEU A 345 -56.78 -40.26 1.46
CA LEU A 345 -58.00 -40.57 0.74
C LEU A 345 -58.08 -42.07 0.47
N ASN A 346 -59.22 -42.67 0.77
CA ASN A 346 -59.43 -44.12 0.55
C ASN A 346 -59.24 -44.46 -0.96
N GLY A 347 -58.32 -45.39 -1.23
CA GLY A 347 -58.05 -45.86 -2.57
C GLY A 347 -57.00 -45.06 -3.36
N LEU A 348 -56.36 -44.05 -2.73
CA LEU A 348 -55.26 -43.29 -3.32
C LEU A 348 -54.05 -43.33 -2.40
N ASP A 349 -52.89 -43.67 -2.96
CA ASP A 349 -51.57 -43.53 -2.35
C ASP A 349 -50.86 -42.38 -3.02
N ILE A 350 -50.49 -41.36 -2.22
CA ILE A 350 -49.98 -40.09 -2.72
C ILE A 350 -48.65 -39.77 -2.03
N CYS A 351 -47.70 -39.37 -2.85
CA CYS A 351 -46.43 -38.83 -2.36
C CYS A 351 -46.10 -37.54 -3.12
N GLY A 352 -45.57 -36.57 -2.47
CA GLY A 352 -45.14 -35.30 -3.07
C GLY A 352 -43.91 -34.73 -2.34
N GLU A 353 -42.90 -34.35 -3.13
CA GLU A 353 -41.67 -33.70 -2.63
C GLU A 353 -41.25 -32.62 -3.61
N MET A 354 -40.68 -31.54 -3.10
CA MET A 354 -40.08 -30.47 -3.91
C MET A 354 -38.67 -30.14 -3.39
N ILE A 355 -37.67 -30.27 -4.25
CA ILE A 355 -36.26 -29.98 -3.96
C ILE A 355 -35.82 -28.86 -4.93
N PRO A 356 -35.71 -27.61 -4.44
CA PRO A 356 -35.32 -26.50 -5.30
C PRO A 356 -33.85 -26.60 -5.74
N ALA A 357 -33.54 -26.27 -7.00
CA ALA A 357 -32.20 -26.26 -7.57
C ALA A 357 -31.30 -25.17 -6.98
N MET A 358 -31.87 -24.13 -6.41
CA MET A 358 -31.21 -23.02 -5.67
C MET A 358 -31.81 -22.93 -4.26
N GLN A 359 -31.51 -21.85 -3.53
CA GLN A 359 -32.09 -21.63 -2.19
C GLN A 359 -33.63 -21.57 -2.22
N VAL A 360 -34.19 -20.99 -3.29
CA VAL A 360 -35.64 -20.91 -3.57
C VAL A 360 -35.88 -21.31 -5.01
N GLY A 361 -37.09 -21.80 -5.34
CA GLY A 361 -37.43 -22.33 -6.64
C GLY A 361 -38.74 -21.79 -7.23
N GLY A 362 -38.96 -22.08 -8.53
CA GLY A 362 -40.22 -21.82 -9.25
C GLY A 362 -41.24 -22.97 -9.17
N ASP A 363 -40.75 -24.17 -8.86
CA ASP A 363 -41.59 -25.36 -8.78
C ASP A 363 -42.61 -25.26 -7.64
N TYR A 364 -43.77 -25.78 -7.90
CA TYR A 364 -44.91 -25.80 -6.99
C TYR A 364 -45.67 -27.10 -7.08
N TYR A 365 -46.09 -27.65 -5.97
CA TYR A 365 -47.15 -28.63 -5.90
C TYR A 365 -48.07 -28.36 -4.72
N ASP A 366 -49.31 -28.78 -4.86
CA ASP A 366 -50.30 -28.69 -3.79
C ASP A 366 -51.27 -29.86 -3.80
N LEU A 367 -51.78 -30.20 -2.62
CA LEU A 367 -52.73 -31.26 -2.34
C LEU A 367 -53.88 -30.65 -1.57
N ILE A 368 -54.98 -30.29 -2.21
CA ILE A 368 -56.08 -29.54 -1.62
C ILE A 368 -57.31 -30.43 -1.48
N PRO A 369 -57.59 -30.94 -0.27
CA PRO A 369 -58.78 -31.75 -0.05
C PRO A 369 -60.06 -30.88 -0.11
N LEU A 370 -61.04 -31.32 -0.88
CA LEU A 370 -62.34 -30.69 -1.01
C LEU A 370 -63.39 -31.42 -0.12
N SER A 371 -63.25 -32.73 0.00
CA SER A 371 -64.10 -33.62 0.83
C SER A 371 -63.30 -34.87 1.19
N ASP A 372 -63.92 -35.79 1.91
CA ASP A 372 -63.28 -37.10 2.24
C ASP A 372 -63.03 -37.97 0.99
N THR A 373 -63.62 -37.62 -0.16
CA THR A 373 -63.56 -38.38 -1.40
C THR A 373 -62.98 -37.59 -2.60
N LYS A 374 -62.79 -36.26 -2.43
CA LYS A 374 -62.31 -35.38 -3.51
C LYS A 374 -61.06 -34.62 -3.16
N LEU A 375 -60.04 -34.65 -4.05
CA LEU A 375 -58.77 -34.01 -3.89
C LEU A 375 -58.36 -33.28 -5.16
N PHE A 376 -57.99 -31.99 -5.04
CA PHE A 376 -57.21 -31.35 -6.10
C PHE A 376 -55.73 -31.63 -5.92
N VAL A 377 -55.09 -32.00 -7.01
CA VAL A 377 -53.64 -32.10 -7.16
C VAL A 377 -53.20 -31.07 -8.16
N ALA A 378 -52.29 -30.17 -7.72
CA ALA A 378 -51.70 -29.15 -8.53
C ALA A 378 -50.21 -29.37 -8.65
N VAL A 379 -49.64 -29.26 -9.84
CA VAL A 379 -48.22 -29.24 -10.12
C VAL A 379 -47.95 -28.10 -11.11
N GLY A 380 -47.03 -27.23 -10.78
CA GLY A 380 -46.70 -26.07 -11.60
C GLY A 380 -45.19 -25.79 -11.60
N ASP A 381 -44.69 -25.22 -12.67
CA ASP A 381 -43.32 -24.77 -12.83
C ASP A 381 -43.31 -23.35 -13.43
N VAL A 382 -42.70 -22.44 -12.72
CA VAL A 382 -42.50 -21.03 -13.12
C VAL A 382 -41.21 -20.95 -13.90
N SER A 383 -41.24 -20.40 -15.10
CA SER A 383 -40.06 -20.16 -15.93
C SER A 383 -39.01 -19.36 -15.16
N GLY A 384 -37.70 -19.67 -15.37
CA GLY A 384 -36.61 -19.03 -14.68
C GLY A 384 -36.23 -19.72 -13.36
N LYS A 385 -35.34 -19.08 -12.55
CA LYS A 385 -34.81 -19.66 -11.32
C LYS A 385 -34.65 -18.59 -10.24
N GLY A 386 -34.54 -19.03 -8.99
CA GLY A 386 -34.23 -18.18 -7.85
C GLY A 386 -35.40 -17.32 -7.38
N LEU A 387 -35.09 -16.14 -6.82
CA LEU A 387 -36.04 -15.31 -6.08
C LEU A 387 -37.24 -14.86 -6.92
N SER A 388 -37.03 -14.42 -8.16
CA SER A 388 -38.14 -13.97 -9.00
C SER A 388 -39.13 -15.08 -9.31
N ALA A 389 -38.64 -16.29 -9.66
CA ALA A 389 -39.49 -17.46 -9.88
C ALA A 389 -40.28 -17.84 -8.63
N SER A 390 -39.65 -17.78 -7.44
CA SER A 390 -40.30 -18.09 -6.17
C SER A 390 -41.42 -17.11 -5.79
N LEU A 391 -41.31 -15.84 -6.17
CA LEU A 391 -42.37 -14.84 -5.96
C LEU A 391 -43.58 -15.11 -6.85
N TYR A 392 -43.38 -15.48 -8.12
CA TYR A 392 -44.46 -15.88 -9.01
C TYR A 392 -45.09 -17.21 -8.58
N MET A 393 -44.31 -18.17 -8.07
CA MET A 393 -44.82 -19.40 -7.46
C MET A 393 -45.75 -19.10 -6.28
N THR A 394 -45.34 -18.19 -5.36
CA THR A 394 -46.18 -17.77 -4.25
C THR A 394 -47.50 -17.15 -4.69
N LYS A 395 -47.46 -16.33 -5.76
CA LYS A 395 -48.64 -15.75 -6.36
C LYS A 395 -49.56 -16.83 -6.96
N LEU A 396 -48.97 -17.80 -7.68
CA LEU A 396 -49.71 -18.95 -8.22
C LEU A 396 -50.39 -19.75 -7.12
N GLN A 397 -49.66 -20.11 -6.06
CA GLN A 397 -50.14 -20.84 -4.89
C GLN A 397 -51.36 -20.14 -4.30
N THR A 398 -51.28 -18.84 -4.05
CA THR A 398 -52.38 -18.05 -3.47
C THR A 398 -53.60 -18.07 -4.40
N MET A 399 -53.41 -17.93 -5.71
CA MET A 399 -54.53 -17.98 -6.68
C MET A 399 -55.21 -19.35 -6.68
N ILE A 400 -54.46 -20.43 -6.64
CA ILE A 400 -55.02 -21.80 -6.61
C ILE A 400 -55.81 -21.99 -5.32
N GLN A 401 -55.27 -21.64 -4.16
CA GLN A 401 -55.92 -21.78 -2.86
C GLN A 401 -57.28 -21.00 -2.79
N ILE A 402 -57.38 -19.87 -3.49
CA ILE A 402 -58.60 -19.10 -3.60
C ILE A 402 -59.56 -19.68 -4.60
N SER A 403 -59.11 -20.00 -5.82
CA SER A 403 -59.95 -20.43 -6.91
C SER A 403 -60.58 -21.83 -6.67
N THR A 404 -59.87 -22.74 -6.02
CA THR A 404 -60.39 -24.08 -5.61
C THR A 404 -61.53 -24.04 -4.59
N LYS A 405 -61.69 -22.93 -3.86
CA LYS A 405 -62.85 -22.72 -2.96
C LYS A 405 -64.08 -22.29 -3.72
N ASN A 406 -63.93 -21.71 -4.93
CA ASN A 406 -65.02 -21.10 -5.70
C ASN A 406 -65.54 -21.99 -6.85
N SER A 407 -64.74 -22.93 -7.33
CA SER A 407 -65.11 -23.86 -8.41
C SER A 407 -64.48 -25.24 -8.17
N THR A 408 -65.20 -26.29 -8.60
CA THR A 408 -64.68 -27.67 -8.61
C THR A 408 -64.23 -28.11 -10.01
N SER A 409 -64.27 -27.22 -11.01
CA SER A 409 -63.86 -27.50 -12.36
C SER A 409 -62.39 -27.10 -12.58
N PRO A 410 -61.44 -28.04 -12.77
CA PRO A 410 -60.02 -27.72 -13.08
C PRO A 410 -59.87 -26.76 -14.23
N ARG A 411 -60.70 -26.95 -15.29
CA ARG A 411 -60.68 -26.11 -16.48
C ARG A 411 -61.03 -24.66 -16.20
N GLU A 412 -62.11 -24.41 -15.41
CA GLU A 412 -62.54 -23.05 -15.08
C GLU A 412 -61.50 -22.35 -14.18
N ILE A 413 -60.95 -23.07 -13.21
CA ILE A 413 -59.86 -22.57 -12.33
C ILE A 413 -58.67 -22.14 -13.15
N LEU A 414 -58.20 -23.00 -14.07
CA LEU A 414 -57.03 -22.67 -14.89
C LEU A 414 -57.28 -21.48 -15.83
N ILE A 415 -58.47 -21.34 -16.41
CA ILE A 415 -58.86 -20.18 -17.23
C ILE A 415 -58.81 -18.90 -16.42
N GLU A 416 -59.38 -18.92 -15.21
CA GLU A 416 -59.39 -17.76 -14.32
C GLU A 416 -57.98 -17.37 -13.91
N ILE A 417 -57.17 -18.32 -13.47
CA ILE A 417 -55.77 -18.09 -13.08
C ILE A 417 -54.94 -17.55 -14.23
N ASN A 418 -55.07 -18.14 -15.42
CA ASN A 418 -54.35 -17.67 -16.61
C ASN A 418 -54.72 -16.23 -16.97
N LYS A 419 -55.99 -15.86 -16.92
CA LYS A 419 -56.41 -14.48 -17.18
C LYS A 419 -55.78 -13.49 -16.19
N ARG A 420 -55.82 -13.80 -14.87
CA ARG A 420 -55.27 -12.96 -13.82
C ARG A 420 -53.73 -12.87 -13.88
N LEU A 421 -53.06 -13.98 -14.22
CA LEU A 421 -51.61 -14.00 -14.39
C LEU A 421 -51.19 -13.21 -15.61
N TYR A 422 -51.87 -13.37 -16.76
CA TYR A 422 -51.57 -12.63 -17.98
C TYR A 422 -51.59 -11.11 -17.81
N GLU A 423 -52.49 -10.58 -16.99
CA GLU A 423 -52.59 -9.14 -16.69
C GLU A 423 -51.49 -8.64 -15.75
N SER A 424 -50.77 -9.54 -15.06
CA SER A 424 -49.92 -9.18 -13.92
C SER A 424 -48.51 -9.79 -13.90
N ILE A 425 -48.18 -10.60 -14.91
CA ILE A 425 -46.85 -11.20 -15.11
C ILE A 425 -46.10 -10.41 -16.22
N GLU A 426 -44.80 -10.24 -16.08
CA GLU A 426 -44.00 -9.65 -17.14
C GLU A 426 -43.91 -10.55 -18.35
N ARG A 427 -43.82 -9.96 -19.56
CA ARG A 427 -43.92 -10.66 -20.87
C ARG A 427 -42.96 -11.85 -21.07
N ASN A 428 -41.85 -11.85 -20.34
CA ASN A 428 -40.82 -12.89 -20.46
C ASN A 428 -41.00 -14.06 -19.48
N TRP A 429 -42.06 -14.02 -18.66
CA TRP A 429 -42.35 -15.03 -17.66
C TRP A 429 -43.60 -15.85 -18.10
N PHE A 430 -43.55 -17.14 -17.85
CA PHE A 430 -44.69 -18.05 -18.04
C PHE A 430 -44.67 -19.12 -16.95
N ILE A 431 -45.79 -19.77 -16.78
CA ILE A 431 -45.99 -20.86 -15.84
C ILE A 431 -46.58 -22.03 -16.58
N THR A 432 -45.96 -23.20 -16.50
CA THR A 432 -46.56 -24.45 -16.91
C THR A 432 -47.25 -25.09 -15.71
N MET A 433 -48.47 -25.60 -15.91
CA MET A 433 -49.25 -26.11 -14.79
C MET A 433 -50.19 -27.22 -15.20
N THR A 434 -50.33 -28.21 -14.33
CA THR A 434 -51.35 -29.24 -14.33
C THR A 434 -52.19 -29.15 -13.07
N LEU A 435 -53.52 -29.15 -13.23
CA LEU A 435 -54.48 -29.23 -12.14
C LEU A 435 -55.43 -30.39 -12.42
N ALA A 436 -55.47 -31.34 -11.48
CA ALA A 436 -56.33 -32.52 -11.59
C ALA A 436 -57.26 -32.61 -10.38
N LEU A 437 -58.52 -33.00 -10.56
CA LEU A 437 -59.47 -33.38 -9.53
C LEU A 437 -59.61 -34.90 -9.50
N PHE A 438 -59.22 -35.47 -8.35
CA PHE A 438 -59.45 -36.90 -8.09
C PHE A 438 -60.72 -37.02 -7.28
N ASP A 439 -61.59 -37.96 -7.71
CA ASP A 439 -62.81 -38.31 -7.01
C ASP A 439 -62.86 -39.83 -6.82
N THR A 440 -62.75 -40.28 -5.56
CA THR A 440 -62.67 -41.73 -5.26
C THR A 440 -63.97 -42.46 -5.30
N GLU A 441 -65.15 -41.74 -5.42
CA GLU A 441 -66.50 -42.35 -5.62
C GLU A 441 -66.81 -42.62 -7.07
N THR A 442 -66.46 -41.71 -7.96
CA THR A 442 -66.87 -41.84 -9.39
C THR A 442 -65.83 -42.56 -10.28
N ARG A 443 -64.58 -42.80 -9.76
CA ARG A 443 -63.43 -43.39 -10.44
C ARG A 443 -63.17 -42.91 -11.86
#